data_14ec8d8b2439e2eae55fc79f1e8cf731
#
_entry.id   14ec8d8b2439e2eae55fc79f1e8cf731
#
_cell.length_a   1.000
_cell.length_b   1.000
_cell.length_c   1.000
_cell.angle_alpha   90.00
_cell.angle_beta   90.00
_cell.angle_gamma   90.00
#
_symmetry.space_group_name_H-M   'P 1'
#
loop_
_entity.id
_entity.type
_entity.pdbx_description
1 polymer ?
#
loop_
_entity_poly.entity_id
_entity_poly.type
_entity_poly.pdbx_seq_one_letter_code
_entity_poly.pdbx_strand_id
1 'polypeptide(L)'
;MKKLIGFCITLLVAGMGSGQDRADNPDRFAGAWRLIRLEQPGADGQLHDVDCTGLFVFTRDGHASVQVMDQNPQSSTGAGPRQYSQGGYEASWGTYTVDGRTHTFTFHIDGALVRSLVGKDLPRSYQFSGNRLLVKSTRADEHWSVTWERY
;
A
#
# COMPACT_ATOMS: atom_id res chain seq x y z
N MET A 1 69.32 21.80 20.03
CA MET A 1 68.38 20.66 20.27
C MET A 1 66.95 21.18 20.26
N LYS A 2 66.24 21.09 19.11
CA LYS A 2 64.86 21.53 18.98
C LYS A 2 63.98 20.29 18.90
N LYS A 3 63.13 20.08 19.90
CA LYS A 3 62.17 19.00 19.93
C LYS A 3 60.92 19.41 19.12
N LEU A 4 60.63 18.70 18.01
CA LEU A 4 59.35 18.78 17.31
C LEU A 4 58.31 17.91 18.09
N ILE A 5 57.23 18.56 18.51
CA ILE A 5 56.04 17.91 19.04
C ILE A 5 55.08 17.70 17.87
N GLY A 6 54.92 16.45 17.44
CA GLY A 6 53.95 16.07 16.44
C GLY A 6 52.54 16.06 17.04
N PHE A 7 51.68 16.89 16.48
CA PHE A 7 50.24 16.96 16.85
C PHE A 7 49.48 15.97 15.97
N CYS A 8 49.08 14.87 16.55
CA CYS A 8 48.26 13.85 15.87
C CYS A 8 46.78 14.26 15.92
N ILE A 9 46.27 14.77 14.79
CA ILE A 9 44.86 15.10 14.67
C ILE A 9 44.11 13.81 14.30
N THR A 10 43.41 13.24 15.25
CA THR A 10 42.50 12.11 15.04
C THR A 10 41.18 12.64 14.46
N LEU A 11 40.96 12.46 13.15
CA LEU A 11 39.67 12.75 12.52
C LEU A 11 38.67 11.71 12.99
N LEU A 12 37.71 12.11 13.82
CA LEU A 12 36.51 11.36 14.10
C LEU A 12 35.57 11.50 12.89
N VAL A 13 35.51 10.48 12.05
CA VAL A 13 34.46 10.37 11.03
C VAL A 13 33.21 9.89 11.76
N ALA A 14 32.32 10.83 12.08
CA ALA A 14 30.98 10.52 12.52
C ALA A 14 30.25 9.91 11.33
N GLY A 15 30.06 8.59 11.34
CA GLY A 15 29.23 7.88 10.38
C GLY A 15 27.78 8.36 10.50
N MET A 16 27.34 9.19 9.55
CA MET A 16 25.92 9.46 9.32
C MET A 16 25.30 8.15 8.83
N GLY A 17 24.78 7.36 9.77
CA GLY A 17 23.94 6.21 9.49
C GLY A 17 22.72 6.68 8.71
N SER A 18 22.65 6.28 7.45
CA SER A 18 21.60 6.60 6.51
C SER A 18 20.25 6.11 7.08
N GLY A 19 19.34 7.05 7.32
CA GLY A 19 17.96 6.77 7.72
C GLY A 19 17.11 6.08 6.62
N GLN A 20 17.75 5.52 5.61
CA GLN A 20 17.15 4.84 4.47
C GLN A 20 16.70 3.42 4.80
N ASP A 21 17.35 2.73 5.74
CA ASP A 21 17.05 1.32 6.08
C ASP A 21 15.69 1.09 6.75
N ARG A 22 15.01 2.14 7.20
CA ARG A 22 13.68 2.05 7.82
C ARG A 22 12.51 2.19 6.85
N ALA A 23 12.75 2.79 5.67
CA ALA A 23 11.67 3.05 4.71
C ALA A 23 11.19 1.77 4.00
N ASP A 24 12.07 0.79 3.83
CA ASP A 24 11.88 -0.38 2.96
C ASP A 24 11.62 -1.68 3.72
N ASN A 25 11.36 -1.59 5.03
CA ASN A 25 11.10 -2.76 5.86
C ASN A 25 9.65 -3.27 5.66
N PRO A 26 9.46 -4.55 5.23
CA PRO A 26 8.14 -5.19 5.13
C PRO A 26 7.31 -5.08 6.41
N ASP A 27 7.95 -5.02 7.59
CA ASP A 27 7.28 -4.83 8.88
C ASP A 27 6.46 -3.53 8.95
N ARG A 28 6.77 -2.53 8.11
CA ARG A 28 5.98 -1.31 8.04
C ARG A 28 4.59 -1.52 7.46
N PHE A 29 4.41 -2.55 6.65
CA PHE A 29 3.08 -2.91 6.15
C PHE A 29 2.23 -3.55 7.23
N ALA A 30 2.82 -4.42 8.06
CA ALA A 30 2.08 -5.25 9.00
C ALA A 30 1.17 -4.44 9.92
N GLY A 31 -0.11 -4.79 9.92
CA GLY A 31 -1.17 -4.15 10.70
C GLY A 31 -2.45 -3.93 9.91
N ALA A 32 -3.39 -3.26 10.54
CA ALA A 32 -4.66 -2.87 9.94
C ALA A 32 -4.61 -1.38 9.53
N TRP A 33 -5.16 -1.11 8.35
CA TRP A 33 -5.16 0.20 7.69
C TRP A 33 -6.58 0.55 7.27
N ARG A 34 -7.08 1.69 7.69
CA ARG A 34 -8.36 2.22 7.23
C ARG A 34 -8.18 3.04 5.96
N LEU A 35 -9.11 2.95 5.05
CA LEU A 35 -9.15 3.80 3.88
C LEU A 35 -9.55 5.22 4.28
N ILE A 36 -8.76 6.22 3.86
CA ILE A 36 -9.08 7.63 4.10
C ILE A 36 -9.32 8.41 2.80
N ARG A 37 -8.83 7.90 1.66
CA ARG A 37 -9.07 8.52 0.35
C ARG A 37 -8.85 7.50 -0.76
N LEU A 38 -9.76 7.44 -1.71
CA LEU A 38 -9.60 6.78 -3.00
C LEU A 38 -9.85 7.80 -4.10
N GLU A 39 -8.93 7.90 -5.04
CA GLU A 39 -9.06 8.73 -6.24
C GLU A 39 -9.03 7.82 -7.47
N GLN A 40 -9.93 8.05 -8.40
CA GLN A 40 -9.94 7.35 -9.68
C GLN A 40 -10.40 8.28 -10.81
N PRO A 41 -10.07 7.98 -12.08
CA PRO A 41 -10.47 8.80 -13.21
C PRO A 41 -11.99 8.82 -13.37
N GLY A 42 -12.55 10.01 -13.54
CA GLY A 42 -13.92 10.21 -14.00
C GLY A 42 -14.02 10.15 -15.53
N ALA A 43 -15.21 10.38 -16.05
CA ALA A 43 -15.48 10.42 -17.48
C ALA A 43 -14.72 11.56 -18.20
N ASP A 44 -14.30 12.58 -17.47
CA ASP A 44 -13.49 13.72 -17.94
C ASP A 44 -11.97 13.42 -17.94
N GLY A 45 -11.56 12.21 -17.51
CA GLY A 45 -10.15 11.81 -17.38
C GLY A 45 -9.41 12.44 -16.21
N GLN A 46 -10.09 13.26 -15.37
CA GLN A 46 -9.51 13.81 -14.16
C GLN A 46 -9.72 12.85 -12.97
N LEU A 47 -8.82 12.93 -11.98
CA LEU A 47 -8.98 12.16 -10.75
C LEU A 47 -10.04 12.81 -9.86
N HIS A 48 -10.97 11.99 -9.40
CA HIS A 48 -12.04 12.38 -8.49
C HIS A 48 -12.01 11.50 -7.25
N ASP A 49 -12.36 12.10 -6.11
CA ASP A 49 -12.55 11.36 -4.88
C ASP A 49 -13.79 10.45 -5.00
N VAL A 50 -13.65 9.22 -4.54
CA VAL A 50 -14.73 8.24 -4.44
C VAL A 50 -15.18 8.16 -2.99
N ASP A 51 -16.49 8.29 -2.77
CA ASP A 51 -17.09 8.16 -1.44
C ASP A 51 -17.17 6.68 -1.05
N CYS A 52 -16.11 6.20 -0.40
CA CYS A 52 -15.98 4.80 -0.01
C CYS A 52 -15.29 4.65 1.35
N THR A 53 -15.44 3.47 1.93
CA THR A 53 -14.75 3.04 3.15
C THR A 53 -14.00 1.74 2.87
N GLY A 54 -13.01 1.41 3.68
CA GLY A 54 -12.25 0.18 3.45
C GLY A 54 -11.28 -0.17 4.56
N LEU A 55 -10.85 -1.40 4.50
CA LEU A 55 -9.86 -2.00 5.38
C LEU A 55 -8.82 -2.73 4.54
N PHE A 56 -7.55 -2.50 4.82
CA PHE A 56 -6.45 -3.30 4.31
C PHE A 56 -5.68 -3.88 5.51
N VAL A 57 -5.52 -5.17 5.55
CA VAL A 57 -4.75 -5.86 6.58
C VAL A 57 -3.55 -6.52 5.93
N PHE A 58 -2.38 -6.31 6.51
CA PHE A 58 -1.15 -7.02 6.16
C PHE A 58 -0.66 -7.75 7.40
N THR A 59 -0.29 -9.00 7.26
CA THR A 59 0.32 -9.79 8.33
C THR A 59 1.83 -9.90 8.16
N ARG A 60 2.57 -10.16 9.24
CA ARG A 60 4.03 -10.30 9.17
C ARG A 60 4.49 -11.54 8.42
N ASP A 61 3.66 -12.55 8.34
CA ASP A 61 3.93 -13.80 7.61
C ASP A 61 3.61 -13.72 6.12
N GLY A 62 3.34 -12.50 5.58
CA GLY A 62 3.21 -12.27 4.15
C GLY A 62 1.81 -12.43 3.59
N HIS A 63 0.76 -12.47 4.41
CA HIS A 63 -0.62 -12.48 3.93
C HIS A 63 -1.22 -11.07 3.94
N ALA A 64 -2.16 -10.84 3.03
CA ALA A 64 -2.89 -9.58 2.97
C ALA A 64 -4.35 -9.81 2.59
N SER A 65 -5.21 -8.90 3.07
CA SER A 65 -6.64 -8.88 2.74
C SER A 65 -7.12 -7.45 2.65
N VAL A 66 -7.81 -7.12 1.57
CA VAL A 66 -8.36 -5.79 1.32
C VAL A 66 -9.86 -5.87 1.10
N GLN A 67 -10.59 -4.93 1.69
CA GLN A 67 -12.00 -4.69 1.45
C GLN A 67 -12.20 -3.21 1.19
N VAL A 68 -12.96 -2.87 0.15
CA VAL A 68 -13.38 -1.51 -0.17
C VAL A 68 -14.87 -1.53 -0.49
N MET A 69 -15.62 -0.61 0.08
CA MET A 69 -17.06 -0.53 -0.09
C MET A 69 -17.48 0.92 -0.37
N ASP A 70 -18.26 1.13 -1.43
CA ASP A 70 -18.90 2.41 -1.68
C ASP A 70 -19.88 2.74 -0.55
N GLN A 71 -19.88 3.98 -0.06
CA GLN A 71 -20.78 4.39 1.03
C GLN A 71 -22.23 4.50 0.58
N ASN A 72 -22.45 4.73 -0.72
CA ASN A 72 -23.76 4.78 -1.34
C ASN A 72 -23.91 3.69 -2.41
N PRO A 73 -23.89 2.39 -2.04
CA PRO A 73 -24.02 1.31 -3.01
C PRO A 73 -25.39 1.39 -3.68
N GLN A 74 -25.42 1.16 -4.99
CA GLN A 74 -26.69 1.01 -5.71
C GLN A 74 -27.49 -0.10 -5.04
N SER A 75 -28.72 0.22 -4.58
CA SER A 75 -29.55 -0.74 -3.89
C SER A 75 -29.84 -1.94 -4.79
N SER A 76 -29.50 -3.12 -4.31
CA SER A 76 -29.84 -4.36 -4.97
C SER A 76 -31.17 -4.88 -4.46
N THR A 77 -31.99 -5.35 -5.36
CA THR A 77 -33.31 -5.94 -5.05
C THR A 77 -33.24 -7.41 -4.68
N GLY A 78 -32.06 -8.01 -4.58
CA GLY A 78 -31.87 -9.43 -4.29
C GLY A 78 -31.61 -9.72 -2.82
N ALA A 79 -32.46 -10.51 -2.15
CA ALA A 79 -32.18 -11.08 -0.84
C ALA A 79 -31.43 -12.42 -0.99
N GLY A 80 -30.36 -12.65 -0.24
CA GLY A 80 -29.65 -13.93 -0.16
C GLY A 80 -28.13 -13.86 -0.24
N PRO A 81 -27.41 -15.00 -0.17
CA PRO A 81 -25.95 -15.03 -0.14
C PRO A 81 -25.24 -14.41 -1.35
N ARG A 82 -25.95 -14.18 -2.44
CA ARG A 82 -25.43 -13.51 -3.64
C ARG A 82 -25.49 -11.99 -3.60
N GLN A 83 -26.01 -11.39 -2.56
CA GLN A 83 -26.04 -9.94 -2.36
C GLN A 83 -24.65 -9.32 -2.38
N TYR A 84 -23.62 -10.10 -2.00
CA TYR A 84 -22.22 -9.64 -1.95
C TYR A 84 -21.54 -9.50 -3.31
N SER A 85 -22.19 -9.94 -4.40
CA SER A 85 -21.64 -9.84 -5.76
C SER A 85 -22.03 -8.57 -6.50
N GLN A 86 -22.67 -7.61 -5.81
CA GLN A 86 -23.19 -6.41 -6.46
C GLN A 86 -22.20 -5.25 -6.38
N GLY A 87 -22.23 -4.40 -7.41
CA GLY A 87 -21.30 -3.28 -7.56
C GLY A 87 -21.18 -2.41 -6.30
N GLY A 88 -20.01 -1.83 -6.10
CA GLY A 88 -19.72 -1.00 -4.93
C GLY A 88 -19.05 -1.74 -3.75
N TYR A 89 -18.73 -3.01 -3.90
CA TYR A 89 -17.93 -3.75 -2.92
C TYR A 89 -16.83 -4.55 -3.62
N GLU A 90 -15.59 -4.37 -3.18
CA GLU A 90 -14.44 -5.18 -3.57
C GLU A 90 -13.88 -5.87 -2.34
N ALA A 91 -13.54 -7.15 -2.48
CA ALA A 91 -12.84 -7.92 -1.47
C ALA A 91 -11.88 -8.88 -2.15
N SER A 92 -10.65 -8.90 -1.68
CA SER A 92 -9.64 -9.87 -2.12
C SER A 92 -8.67 -10.17 -0.99
N TRP A 93 -8.05 -11.35 -1.06
CA TRP A 93 -7.05 -11.80 -0.11
C TRP A 93 -6.01 -12.68 -0.80
N GLY A 94 -4.85 -12.81 -0.18
CA GLY A 94 -3.77 -13.61 -0.69
C GLY A 94 -2.46 -13.32 0.02
N THR A 95 -1.35 -13.45 -0.71
CA THR A 95 -0.01 -13.18 -0.18
C THR A 95 0.59 -11.92 -0.78
N TYR A 96 1.57 -11.32 -0.11
CA TYR A 96 2.29 -10.18 -0.64
C TYR A 96 3.79 -10.29 -0.45
N THR A 97 4.54 -9.70 -1.36
CA THR A 97 5.99 -9.52 -1.28
C THR A 97 6.34 -8.05 -1.50
N VAL A 98 7.40 -7.57 -0.86
CA VAL A 98 7.84 -6.17 -0.95
C VAL A 98 9.22 -6.09 -1.60
N ASP A 99 9.38 -5.22 -2.58
CA ASP A 99 10.68 -4.78 -3.10
C ASP A 99 10.93 -3.32 -2.67
N GLY A 100 11.72 -3.15 -1.63
CA GLY A 100 12.07 -1.83 -1.11
C GLY A 100 12.89 -0.97 -2.09
N ARG A 101 13.65 -1.57 -2.99
CA ARG A 101 14.48 -0.83 -3.95
C ARG A 101 13.64 -0.10 -4.99
N THR A 102 12.53 -0.69 -5.39
CA THR A 102 11.61 -0.11 -6.39
C THR A 102 10.40 0.56 -5.74
N HIS A 103 10.27 0.52 -4.42
CA HIS A 103 9.09 0.97 -3.69
C HIS A 103 7.80 0.36 -4.24
N THR A 104 7.85 -0.96 -4.47
CA THR A 104 6.71 -1.74 -4.93
C THR A 104 6.42 -2.91 -4.00
N PHE A 105 5.17 -3.32 -3.94
CA PHE A 105 4.79 -4.62 -3.43
C PHE A 105 3.94 -5.33 -4.47
N THR A 106 4.04 -6.64 -4.51
CA THR A 106 3.19 -7.47 -5.36
C THR A 106 2.19 -8.20 -4.50
N PHE A 107 0.91 -8.02 -4.79
CA PHE A 107 -0.19 -8.73 -4.15
C PHE A 107 -0.62 -9.89 -5.05
N HIS A 108 -0.34 -11.12 -4.62
CA HIS A 108 -0.81 -12.34 -5.27
C HIS A 108 -2.20 -12.69 -4.74
N ILE A 109 -3.18 -12.81 -5.63
CA ILE A 109 -4.59 -12.99 -5.26
C ILE A 109 -4.93 -14.47 -5.21
N ASP A 110 -5.20 -14.99 -3.99
CA ASP A 110 -5.68 -16.35 -3.77
C ASP A 110 -7.21 -16.44 -3.84
N GLY A 111 -7.90 -15.35 -3.45
CA GLY A 111 -9.35 -15.25 -3.51
C GLY A 111 -9.81 -13.82 -3.70
N ALA A 112 -10.87 -13.63 -4.50
CA ALA A 112 -11.45 -12.33 -4.79
C ALA A 112 -12.94 -12.42 -5.12
N LEU A 113 -13.67 -11.34 -4.81
CA LEU A 113 -15.03 -11.15 -5.29
C LEU A 113 -15.05 -11.06 -6.83
N VAL A 114 -14.09 -10.31 -7.39
CA VAL A 114 -13.83 -10.25 -8.83
C VAL A 114 -13.03 -11.49 -9.25
N ARG A 115 -13.71 -12.51 -9.72
CA ARG A 115 -13.12 -13.83 -10.05
C ARG A 115 -11.94 -13.81 -11.00
N SER A 116 -11.92 -12.87 -11.93
CA SER A 116 -10.81 -12.73 -12.91
C SER A 116 -9.48 -12.30 -12.29
N LEU A 117 -9.48 -11.84 -11.04
CA LEU A 117 -8.27 -11.48 -10.29
C LEU A 117 -7.60 -12.69 -9.64
N VAL A 118 -8.31 -13.79 -9.40
CA VAL A 118 -7.76 -14.98 -8.74
C VAL A 118 -6.59 -15.55 -9.55
N GLY A 119 -5.47 -15.79 -8.88
CA GLY A 119 -4.21 -16.25 -9.47
C GLY A 119 -3.42 -15.16 -10.19
N LYS A 120 -3.80 -13.87 -10.04
CA LYS A 120 -3.05 -12.76 -10.63
C LYS A 120 -2.08 -12.16 -9.62
N ASP A 121 -0.95 -11.71 -10.15
CA ASP A 121 0.01 -10.85 -9.46
C ASP A 121 -0.32 -9.39 -9.77
N LEU A 122 -0.57 -8.63 -8.74
CA LEU A 122 -0.93 -7.22 -8.83
C LEU A 122 0.21 -6.36 -8.25
N PRO A 123 1.18 -5.93 -9.07
CA PRO A 123 2.22 -5.03 -8.61
C PRO A 123 1.62 -3.65 -8.31
N ARG A 124 2.05 -3.05 -7.20
CA ARG A 124 1.60 -1.75 -6.71
C ARG A 124 2.79 -0.93 -6.26
N SER A 125 2.83 0.33 -6.62
CA SER A 125 3.78 1.26 -6.01
C SER A 125 3.26 1.74 -4.66
N TYR A 126 4.16 2.02 -3.73
CA TYR A 126 3.79 2.50 -2.41
C TYR A 126 4.68 3.65 -1.93
N GLN A 127 4.12 4.45 -1.06
CA GLN A 127 4.85 5.49 -0.33
C GLN A 127 4.30 5.60 1.09
N PHE A 128 5.20 5.56 2.07
CA PHE A 128 4.85 5.84 3.46
C PHE A 128 5.09 7.31 3.82
N SER A 129 4.16 7.90 4.56
CA SER A 129 4.29 9.23 5.17
C SER A 129 3.69 9.20 6.58
N GLY A 130 4.56 9.12 7.59
CA GLY A 130 4.12 8.92 8.98
C GLY A 130 3.32 7.62 9.14
N ASN A 131 2.07 7.75 9.60
CA ASN A 131 1.12 6.63 9.74
C ASN A 131 0.27 6.37 8.48
N ARG A 132 0.60 7.01 7.35
CA ARG A 132 -0.12 6.86 6.09
C ARG A 132 0.65 6.02 5.09
N LEU A 133 -0.09 5.26 4.29
CA LEU A 133 0.37 4.45 3.17
C LEU A 133 -0.40 4.86 1.93
N LEU A 134 0.30 5.46 0.96
CA LEU A 134 -0.22 5.72 -0.37
C LEU A 134 0.08 4.52 -1.27
N VAL A 135 -0.92 4.01 -1.96
CA VAL A 135 -0.82 2.90 -2.91
C VAL A 135 -1.34 3.35 -4.27
N LYS A 136 -0.62 3.00 -5.33
CA LYS A 136 -1.02 3.28 -6.72
C LYS A 136 -0.80 2.05 -7.59
N SER A 137 -1.50 1.97 -8.72
CA SER A 137 -1.15 1.01 -9.75
C SER A 137 0.25 1.31 -10.33
N THR A 138 0.95 0.26 -10.74
CA THR A 138 2.19 0.37 -11.54
C THR A 138 1.89 0.31 -13.04
N ARG A 139 0.66 0.04 -13.44
CA ARG A 139 0.24 -0.03 -14.84
C ARG A 139 0.02 1.36 -15.40
N ALA A 140 0.50 1.60 -16.61
CA ALA A 140 0.38 2.90 -17.27
C ALA A 140 -1.06 3.26 -17.69
N ASP A 141 -1.94 2.24 -17.80
CA ASP A 141 -3.35 2.39 -18.16
C ASP A 141 -4.30 2.49 -16.94
N GLU A 142 -3.77 2.38 -15.73
CA GLU A 142 -4.53 2.48 -14.48
C GLU A 142 -4.09 3.73 -13.69
N HIS A 143 -4.98 4.70 -13.54
CA HIS A 143 -4.69 5.99 -12.91
C HIS A 143 -5.50 6.19 -11.62
N TRP A 144 -5.37 5.29 -10.67
CA TRP A 144 -6.01 5.43 -9.37
C TRP A 144 -4.96 5.57 -8.25
N SER A 145 -5.36 6.16 -7.15
CA SER A 145 -4.56 6.20 -5.92
C SER A 145 -5.43 5.96 -4.69
N VAL A 146 -4.88 5.24 -3.71
CA VAL A 146 -5.54 4.97 -2.43
C VAL A 146 -4.62 5.38 -1.30
N THR A 147 -5.14 6.19 -0.40
CA THR A 147 -4.45 6.56 0.83
C THR A 147 -5.08 5.82 2.01
N TRP A 148 -4.26 5.08 2.69
CA TRP A 148 -4.59 4.34 3.90
C TRP A 148 -3.97 5.00 5.12
N GLU A 149 -4.60 4.89 6.27
CA GLU A 149 -4.06 5.33 7.55
C GLU A 149 -4.07 4.16 8.53
N ARG A 150 -2.99 4.00 9.27
CA ARG A 150 -2.88 2.93 10.28
C ARG A 150 -3.86 3.19 11.42
N TYR A 151 -4.54 2.13 11.89
CA TYR A 151 -5.36 2.16 13.09
C TYR A 151 -4.53 2.39 14.35
#